data_4ff5c16184500577270741c463c29e38
#
_entry.id   4ff5c16184500577270741c463c29e38
#
_cell.length_a   1.000
_cell.length_b   1.000
_cell.length_c   1.000
_cell.angle_alpha   90.00
_cell.angle_beta   90.00
_cell.angle_gamma   90.00
#
_symmetry.space_group_name_H-M   'P 1'
#
loop_
_entity.id
_entity.type
_entity.pdbx_description
1 polymer ?
#
loop_
_entity_poly.entity_id
_entity_poly.type
_entity_poly.pdbx_seq_one_letter_code
_entity_poly.pdbx_strand_id
1 'polypeptide(L)'
;LQQNAGNSAEFVENVKSELYPDELYVFSPKGKIVELPIGATAVDFAYAVHTDIGNRCVGAKVDRRPYPLNKPLETGQTVEIITSPGGKPNANWLNYVVTSRAILGIRNYLKKQQQNESISLGRRLLSSALGEVKLEDIAPERIEQVLQNTKQKSLDELCSEIGLGNQLAIAVARRLLGEFDSDESSSKDNNGPMPKSKAFIIGSEGMLLTIGRCCRP
;
A
#
# COMPACT_ATOMS: atom_id res chain seq x y z
N LEU A 1 15.02 -29.40 -48.42
CA LEU A 1 13.54 -29.23 -48.34
C LEU A 1 12.88 -29.91 -47.11
N GLN A 2 13.66 -30.36 -46.10
CA GLN A 2 13.14 -31.02 -44.89
C GLN A 2 13.32 -30.22 -43.57
N GLN A 3 13.77 -29.00 -43.61
CA GLN A 3 14.02 -28.21 -42.40
C GLN A 3 12.86 -27.25 -41.98
N ASN A 4 11.77 -27.20 -42.77
CA ASN A 4 10.64 -26.29 -42.45
C ASN A 4 9.39 -27.02 -41.86
N ALA A 5 9.45 -28.34 -41.65
CA ALA A 5 8.28 -29.05 -41.09
C ALA A 5 8.11 -28.93 -39.58
N GLY A 6 9.22 -28.66 -38.84
CA GLY A 6 9.15 -28.45 -37.40
C GLY A 6 8.57 -27.06 -37.00
N ASN A 7 8.84 -26.07 -37.82
CA ASN A 7 8.36 -24.69 -37.56
C ASN A 7 6.86 -24.49 -37.81
N SER A 8 6.25 -25.31 -38.67
CA SER A 8 4.82 -25.16 -39.00
C SER A 8 3.92 -25.74 -37.91
N ALA A 9 4.31 -26.84 -37.25
CA ALA A 9 3.54 -27.42 -36.14
C ALA A 9 3.62 -26.51 -34.89
N GLU A 10 4.82 -26.03 -34.58
CA GLU A 10 5.05 -25.07 -33.47
C GLU A 10 4.38 -23.72 -33.74
N PHE A 11 4.39 -23.26 -34.98
CA PHE A 11 3.66 -22.06 -35.40
C PHE A 11 2.14 -22.24 -35.27
N VAL A 12 1.59 -23.40 -35.70
CA VAL A 12 0.16 -23.69 -35.57
C VAL A 12 -0.25 -23.86 -34.11
N GLU A 13 0.61 -24.40 -33.26
CA GLU A 13 0.35 -24.55 -31.83
C GLU A 13 0.41 -23.21 -31.11
N ASN A 14 1.36 -22.34 -31.44
CA ASN A 14 1.45 -20.96 -30.96
C ASN A 14 0.26 -20.11 -31.44
N VAL A 15 -0.09 -20.19 -32.73
CA VAL A 15 -1.27 -19.50 -33.28
C VAL A 15 -2.57 -20.03 -32.67
N LYS A 16 -2.66 -21.32 -32.36
CA LYS A 16 -3.81 -21.92 -31.70
C LYS A 16 -3.94 -21.44 -30.25
N SER A 17 -2.83 -21.29 -29.52
CA SER A 17 -2.83 -20.77 -28.15
C SER A 17 -3.10 -19.25 -28.09
N GLU A 18 -2.74 -18.51 -29.14
CA GLU A 18 -3.05 -17.08 -29.24
C GLU A 18 -4.46 -16.78 -29.75
N LEU A 19 -5.02 -17.65 -30.62
CA LEU A 19 -6.35 -17.46 -31.21
C LEU A 19 -7.48 -18.07 -30.38
N TYR A 20 -7.17 -19.04 -29.54
CA TYR A 20 -8.12 -19.64 -28.61
C TYR A 20 -7.48 -19.65 -27.22
N PRO A 21 -7.53 -18.53 -26.48
CA PRO A 21 -7.20 -18.60 -25.07
C PRO A 21 -8.11 -19.65 -24.44
N ASP A 22 -7.51 -20.64 -23.80
CA ASP A 22 -8.25 -21.67 -23.08
C ASP A 22 -9.11 -20.98 -22.02
N GLU A 23 -10.40 -20.88 -22.28
CA GLU A 23 -11.37 -20.16 -21.47
C GLU A 23 -12.24 -21.16 -20.72
N LEU A 24 -12.60 -20.82 -19.51
CA LEU A 24 -13.60 -21.52 -18.72
C LEU A 24 -14.84 -20.66 -18.54
N TYR A 25 -15.99 -21.29 -18.55
CA TYR A 25 -17.28 -20.62 -18.36
C TYR A 25 -17.91 -21.07 -17.06
N VAL A 26 -18.12 -20.13 -16.15
CA VAL A 26 -18.74 -20.37 -14.85
C VAL A 26 -20.02 -19.56 -14.70
N PHE A 27 -20.92 -20.02 -13.85
CA PHE A 27 -22.21 -19.40 -13.64
C PHE A 27 -22.24 -18.67 -12.29
N SER A 28 -22.85 -17.50 -12.28
CA SER A 28 -23.29 -16.89 -11.02
C SER A 28 -24.58 -17.55 -10.52
N PRO A 29 -24.96 -17.42 -9.23
CA PRO A 29 -26.21 -17.95 -8.71
C PRO A 29 -27.46 -17.42 -9.42
N LYS A 30 -27.33 -16.26 -10.09
CA LYS A 30 -28.40 -15.62 -10.89
C LYS A 30 -28.41 -16.09 -12.36
N GLY A 31 -27.62 -17.10 -12.70
CA GLY A 31 -27.52 -17.63 -14.06
C GLY A 31 -26.68 -16.79 -15.04
N LYS A 32 -25.98 -15.77 -14.58
CA LYS A 32 -25.09 -15.00 -15.46
C LYS A 32 -23.81 -15.80 -15.72
N ILE A 33 -23.46 -15.95 -16.99
CA ILE A 33 -22.22 -16.58 -17.44
C ILE A 33 -21.06 -15.60 -17.29
N VAL A 34 -19.96 -16.04 -16.73
CA VAL A 34 -18.70 -15.32 -16.62
C VAL A 34 -17.60 -16.14 -17.26
N GLU A 35 -16.93 -15.54 -18.20
CA GLU A 35 -15.79 -16.09 -18.93
C GLU A 35 -14.50 -15.74 -18.18
N LEU A 36 -13.63 -16.72 -17.99
CA LEU A 36 -12.37 -16.59 -17.26
C LEU A 36 -11.29 -17.44 -17.96
N PRO A 37 -10.01 -17.09 -17.84
CA PRO A 37 -8.92 -17.94 -18.32
C PRO A 37 -8.83 -19.26 -17.52
N ILE A 38 -8.36 -20.33 -18.15
CA ILE A 38 -8.07 -21.58 -17.46
C ILE A 38 -7.12 -21.33 -16.28
N GLY A 39 -7.38 -22.02 -15.17
CA GLY A 39 -6.65 -21.84 -13.92
C GLY A 39 -7.18 -20.72 -13.04
N ALA A 40 -8.18 -19.97 -13.50
CA ALA A 40 -8.81 -18.92 -12.68
C ALA A 40 -9.49 -19.51 -11.44
N THR A 41 -9.43 -18.75 -10.36
CA THR A 41 -9.91 -19.13 -9.04
C THR A 41 -11.21 -18.38 -8.68
N ALA A 42 -11.81 -18.71 -7.53
CA ALA A 42 -12.98 -18.00 -7.02
C ALA A 42 -12.69 -16.51 -6.75
N VAL A 43 -11.44 -16.15 -6.48
CA VAL A 43 -11.02 -14.74 -6.33
C VAL A 43 -11.06 -14.04 -7.68
N ASP A 44 -10.55 -14.67 -8.75
CA ASP A 44 -10.63 -14.13 -10.11
C ASP A 44 -12.07 -13.87 -10.52
N PHE A 45 -12.96 -14.84 -10.25
CA PHE A 45 -14.40 -14.69 -10.49
C PHE A 45 -14.99 -13.49 -9.72
N ALA A 46 -14.64 -13.33 -8.43
CA ALA A 46 -15.13 -12.23 -7.61
C ALA A 46 -14.77 -10.86 -8.21
N TYR A 47 -13.52 -10.69 -8.66
CA TYR A 47 -13.06 -9.47 -9.32
C TYR A 47 -13.63 -9.31 -10.74
N ALA A 48 -13.89 -10.40 -11.45
CA ALA A 48 -14.54 -10.36 -12.76
C ALA A 48 -15.98 -9.85 -12.65
N VAL A 49 -16.70 -10.20 -11.58
CA VAL A 49 -18.05 -9.70 -11.31
C VAL A 49 -18.01 -8.22 -10.93
N HIS A 50 -17.29 -7.86 -9.88
CA HIS A 50 -17.10 -6.48 -9.43
C HIS A 50 -15.92 -6.34 -8.49
N THR A 51 -15.17 -5.23 -8.60
CA THR A 51 -14.00 -4.97 -7.74
C THR A 51 -14.36 -4.95 -6.25
N ASP A 52 -15.50 -4.38 -5.87
CA ASP A 52 -15.93 -4.36 -4.47
C ASP A 52 -16.28 -5.75 -3.92
N ILE A 53 -16.80 -6.64 -4.78
CA ILE A 53 -17.04 -8.05 -4.40
C ILE A 53 -15.71 -8.73 -4.15
N GLY A 54 -14.74 -8.55 -5.05
CA GLY A 54 -13.38 -9.03 -4.87
C GLY A 54 -12.73 -8.51 -3.59
N ASN A 55 -12.81 -7.21 -3.33
CA ASN A 55 -12.23 -6.57 -2.14
C ASN A 55 -12.87 -7.04 -0.83
N ARG A 56 -14.14 -7.43 -0.82
CA ARG A 56 -14.87 -7.89 0.36
C ARG A 56 -15.02 -9.40 0.44
N CYS A 57 -14.39 -10.14 -0.47
CA CYS A 57 -14.46 -11.59 -0.51
C CYS A 57 -13.81 -12.20 0.74
N VAL A 58 -14.56 -13.06 1.44
CA VAL A 58 -14.07 -13.81 2.60
C VAL A 58 -14.16 -15.32 2.38
N GLY A 59 -14.88 -15.77 1.35
CA GLY A 59 -15.03 -17.17 1.01
C GLY A 59 -15.80 -17.35 -0.28
N ALA A 60 -15.90 -18.60 -0.73
CA ALA A 60 -16.68 -18.98 -1.89
C ALA A 60 -17.42 -20.29 -1.66
N LYS A 61 -18.52 -20.46 -2.37
CA LYS A 61 -19.21 -21.74 -2.54
C LYS A 61 -19.25 -22.06 -4.03
N VAL A 62 -18.95 -23.30 -4.37
CA VAL A 62 -19.11 -23.85 -5.71
C VAL A 62 -20.12 -24.96 -5.63
N ASP A 63 -21.16 -24.90 -6.45
CA ASP A 63 -22.28 -25.86 -6.45
C ASP A 63 -22.87 -26.08 -5.07
N ARG A 64 -23.06 -24.96 -4.33
CA ARG A 64 -23.59 -24.87 -2.96
C ARG A 64 -22.71 -25.47 -1.86
N ARG A 65 -21.47 -25.88 -2.18
CA ARG A 65 -20.49 -26.42 -1.22
C ARG A 65 -19.39 -25.43 -0.95
N PRO A 66 -18.87 -25.30 0.29
CA PRO A 66 -17.72 -24.47 0.59
C PRO A 66 -16.55 -24.85 -0.34
N TYR A 67 -15.87 -23.84 -0.88
CA TYR A 67 -14.80 -24.04 -1.83
C TYR A 67 -13.58 -23.20 -1.48
N PRO A 68 -12.38 -23.77 -1.49
CA PRO A 68 -11.16 -23.03 -1.20
C PRO A 68 -10.91 -21.94 -2.24
N LEU A 69 -10.52 -20.75 -1.82
CA LEU A 69 -10.29 -19.60 -2.69
C LEU A 69 -9.10 -19.78 -3.65
N ASN A 70 -8.15 -20.63 -3.30
CA ASN A 70 -6.94 -20.90 -4.06
C ASN A 70 -7.07 -22.07 -5.06
N LYS A 71 -8.22 -22.76 -5.07
CA LYS A 71 -8.44 -23.87 -5.99
C LYS A 71 -8.98 -23.36 -7.33
N PRO A 72 -8.41 -23.81 -8.48
CA PRO A 72 -8.92 -23.45 -9.79
C PRO A 72 -10.37 -23.89 -10.00
N LEU A 73 -11.13 -23.09 -10.71
CA LEU A 73 -12.51 -23.36 -11.10
C LEU A 73 -12.55 -24.24 -12.35
N GLU A 74 -13.67 -24.92 -12.55
CA GLU A 74 -13.95 -25.78 -13.71
C GLU A 74 -15.17 -25.25 -14.48
N THR A 75 -15.18 -25.49 -15.80
CA THR A 75 -16.30 -25.07 -16.65
C THR A 75 -17.61 -25.70 -16.19
N GLY A 76 -18.68 -24.93 -16.19
CA GLY A 76 -20.03 -25.37 -15.81
C GLY A 76 -20.36 -25.22 -14.33
N GLN A 77 -19.40 -24.88 -13.48
CA GLN A 77 -19.63 -24.68 -12.05
C GLN A 77 -20.43 -23.43 -11.75
N THR A 78 -21.25 -23.47 -10.71
CA THR A 78 -21.96 -22.30 -10.17
C THR A 78 -21.20 -21.74 -8.97
N VAL A 79 -20.70 -20.52 -9.10
CA VAL A 79 -19.84 -19.87 -8.11
C VAL A 79 -20.59 -18.78 -7.36
N GLU A 80 -20.69 -18.90 -6.04
CA GLU A 80 -21.23 -17.91 -5.11
C GLU A 80 -20.12 -17.34 -4.25
N ILE A 81 -19.94 -16.03 -4.26
CA ILE A 81 -18.94 -15.34 -3.43
C ILE A 81 -19.57 -14.89 -2.12
N ILE A 82 -18.91 -15.24 -1.02
CA ILE A 82 -19.28 -14.82 0.31
C ILE A 82 -18.51 -13.53 0.61
N THR A 83 -19.23 -12.45 0.88
CA THR A 83 -18.64 -11.14 1.18
C THR A 83 -18.93 -10.73 2.61
N SER A 84 -18.01 -9.98 3.22
CA SER A 84 -18.19 -9.35 4.53
C SER A 84 -17.85 -7.86 4.44
N PRO A 85 -18.56 -6.98 5.20
CA PRO A 85 -18.21 -5.55 5.25
C PRO A 85 -16.79 -5.28 5.73
N GLY A 86 -16.25 -6.15 6.60
CA GLY A 86 -14.87 -6.09 7.09
C GLY A 86 -13.87 -6.92 6.28
N GLY A 87 -14.31 -7.57 5.19
CA GLY A 87 -13.43 -8.35 4.32
C GLY A 87 -12.35 -7.47 3.69
N LYS A 88 -11.14 -8.01 3.60
CA LYS A 88 -9.98 -7.34 2.97
C LYS A 88 -9.23 -8.34 2.10
N PRO A 89 -8.72 -7.92 0.94
CA PRO A 89 -7.86 -8.76 0.12
C PRO A 89 -6.59 -9.15 0.88
N ASN A 90 -6.18 -10.40 0.70
CA ASN A 90 -4.94 -10.90 1.25
C ASN A 90 -3.84 -10.86 0.18
N ALA A 91 -2.65 -10.39 0.54
CA ALA A 91 -1.49 -10.36 -0.36
C ALA A 91 -1.15 -11.74 -0.95
N ASN A 92 -1.39 -12.82 -0.19
CA ASN A 92 -1.16 -14.19 -0.65
C ASN A 92 -2.04 -14.58 -1.85
N TRP A 93 -3.14 -13.87 -2.10
CA TRP A 93 -3.99 -14.13 -3.28
C TRP A 93 -3.24 -13.90 -4.58
N LEU A 94 -2.26 -12.99 -4.59
CA LEU A 94 -1.41 -12.73 -5.77
C LEU A 94 -0.63 -13.96 -6.25
N ASN A 95 -0.46 -14.98 -5.40
CA ASN A 95 0.29 -16.18 -5.75
C ASN A 95 -0.52 -17.17 -6.61
N TYR A 96 -1.85 -17.04 -6.66
CA TYR A 96 -2.70 -18.00 -7.36
C TYR A 96 -3.78 -17.36 -8.24
N VAL A 97 -3.98 -16.06 -8.21
CA VAL A 97 -4.86 -15.37 -9.16
C VAL A 97 -4.19 -15.24 -10.51
N VAL A 98 -4.97 -15.43 -11.58
CA VAL A 98 -4.48 -15.47 -12.95
C VAL A 98 -4.89 -14.21 -13.72
N THR A 99 -6.07 -13.63 -13.40
CA THR A 99 -6.60 -12.52 -14.16
C THR A 99 -5.90 -11.18 -13.81
N SER A 100 -5.54 -10.41 -14.84
CA SER A 100 -4.96 -9.06 -14.66
C SER A 100 -5.87 -8.15 -13.82
N ARG A 101 -7.20 -8.31 -13.94
CA ARG A 101 -8.18 -7.53 -13.18
C ARG A 101 -8.09 -7.82 -11.69
N ALA A 102 -7.97 -9.09 -11.27
CA ALA A 102 -7.78 -9.46 -9.87
C ALA A 102 -6.42 -8.96 -9.35
N ILE A 103 -5.34 -9.19 -10.11
CA ILE A 103 -3.99 -8.76 -9.74
C ILE A 103 -3.94 -7.24 -9.49
N LEU A 104 -4.45 -6.45 -10.43
CA LEU A 104 -4.48 -4.99 -10.32
C LEU A 104 -5.39 -4.54 -9.17
N GLY A 105 -6.56 -5.15 -9.01
CA GLY A 105 -7.50 -4.84 -7.94
C GLY A 105 -6.87 -5.07 -6.56
N ILE A 106 -6.25 -6.22 -6.34
CA ILE A 106 -5.58 -6.57 -5.09
C ILE A 106 -4.41 -5.61 -4.82
N ARG A 107 -3.53 -5.38 -5.80
CA ARG A 107 -2.38 -4.48 -5.65
C ARG A 107 -2.80 -3.05 -5.31
N ASN A 108 -3.81 -2.54 -6.00
CA ASN A 108 -4.33 -1.19 -5.75
C ASN A 108 -4.94 -1.06 -4.35
N TYR A 109 -5.67 -2.09 -3.88
CA TYR A 109 -6.23 -2.11 -2.54
C TYR A 109 -5.13 -2.11 -1.47
N LEU A 110 -4.13 -3.00 -1.60
CA LEU A 110 -3.02 -3.12 -0.65
C LEU A 110 -2.20 -1.82 -0.61
N LYS A 111 -1.91 -1.22 -1.76
CA LYS A 111 -1.21 0.08 -1.85
C LYS A 111 -1.98 1.18 -1.11
N LYS A 112 -3.29 1.27 -1.34
CA LYS A 112 -4.15 2.25 -0.67
C LYS A 112 -4.23 2.02 0.84
N GLN A 113 -4.29 0.77 1.27
CA GLN A 113 -4.28 0.41 2.68
C GLN A 113 -2.96 0.84 3.34
N GLN A 114 -1.82 0.51 2.75
CA GLN A 114 -0.50 0.91 3.25
C GLN A 114 -0.38 2.43 3.34
N GLN A 115 -0.87 3.16 2.34
CA GLN A 115 -0.87 4.62 2.35
C GLN A 115 -1.73 5.17 3.50
N ASN A 116 -2.94 4.63 3.71
CA ASN A 116 -3.82 5.06 4.80
C ASN A 116 -3.22 4.77 6.18
N GLU A 117 -2.55 3.63 6.34
CA GLU A 117 -1.84 3.28 7.58
C GLU A 117 -0.68 4.24 7.85
N SER A 118 0.10 4.59 6.82
CA SER A 118 1.18 5.58 6.91
C SER A 118 0.65 6.97 7.27
N ILE A 119 -0.43 7.43 6.65
CA ILE A 119 -1.09 8.70 6.98
C ILE A 119 -1.56 8.70 8.44
N SER A 120 -2.21 7.64 8.88
CA SER A 120 -2.71 7.49 10.25
C SER A 120 -1.57 7.52 11.28
N LEU A 121 -0.48 6.81 11.01
CA LEU A 121 0.71 6.82 11.84
C LEU A 121 1.36 8.20 11.88
N GLY A 122 1.56 8.83 10.72
CA GLY A 122 2.15 10.16 10.61
C GLY A 122 1.33 11.22 11.32
N ARG A 123 0.00 11.15 11.22
CA ARG A 123 -0.91 12.07 11.94
C ARG A 123 -0.77 11.91 13.46
N ARG A 124 -0.66 10.68 13.96
CA ARG A 124 -0.40 10.40 15.38
C ARG A 124 0.95 10.94 15.83
N LEU A 125 2.01 10.69 15.04
CA LEU A 125 3.36 11.18 15.35
C LEU A 125 3.42 12.71 15.36
N LEU A 126 2.76 13.34 14.39
CA LEU A 126 2.68 14.80 14.31
C LEU A 126 1.88 15.38 15.49
N SER A 127 0.74 14.82 15.84
CA SER A 127 -0.04 15.22 17.02
C SER A 127 0.76 15.07 18.31
N SER A 128 1.51 13.98 18.46
CA SER A 128 2.39 13.78 19.60
C SER A 128 3.53 14.82 19.67
N ALA A 129 4.06 15.22 18.52
CA ALA A 129 5.12 16.23 18.43
C ALA A 129 4.62 17.66 18.68
N LEU A 130 3.35 17.95 18.35
CA LEU A 130 2.68 19.24 18.62
C LEU A 130 2.27 19.41 20.10
N GLY A 131 2.22 18.32 20.88
CA GLY A 131 1.86 18.32 22.29
C GLY A 131 0.40 18.73 22.52
N GLU A 132 0.18 19.88 23.18
CA GLU A 132 -1.16 20.36 23.53
C GLU A 132 -1.88 21.08 22.38
N VAL A 133 -1.14 21.50 21.34
CA VAL A 133 -1.68 22.24 20.19
C VAL A 133 -2.31 21.25 19.21
N LYS A 134 -3.59 21.43 18.94
CA LYS A 134 -4.27 20.61 17.93
C LYS A 134 -3.96 21.12 16.52
N LEU A 135 -3.92 20.22 15.58
CA LEU A 135 -3.67 20.55 14.18
C LEU A 135 -4.74 21.48 13.59
N GLU A 136 -5.94 21.45 14.17
CA GLU A 136 -7.10 22.28 13.79
C GLU A 136 -6.97 23.73 14.27
N ASP A 137 -6.14 23.98 15.29
CA ASP A 137 -5.90 25.31 15.87
C ASP A 137 -4.76 26.07 15.15
N ILE A 138 -4.07 25.40 14.22
CA ILE A 138 -2.96 25.99 13.46
C ILE A 138 -3.52 26.80 12.29
N ALA A 139 -3.03 28.04 12.13
CA ALA A 139 -3.43 28.90 11.03
C ALA A 139 -3.20 28.22 9.66
N PRO A 140 -4.19 28.23 8.76
CA PRO A 140 -4.11 27.54 7.46
C PRO A 140 -2.93 28.05 6.61
N GLU A 141 -2.57 29.33 6.73
CA GLU A 141 -1.44 29.95 6.05
C GLU A 141 -0.10 29.30 6.42
N ARG A 142 0.07 28.90 7.68
CA ARG A 142 1.27 28.18 8.15
C ARG A 142 1.32 26.76 7.61
N ILE A 143 0.19 26.10 7.55
CA ILE A 143 0.11 24.76 6.95
C ILE A 143 0.52 24.83 5.49
N GLU A 144 0.03 25.83 4.74
CA GLU A 144 0.41 26.02 3.33
C GLU A 144 1.91 26.32 3.16
N GLN A 145 2.50 27.17 4.01
CA GLN A 145 3.93 27.45 3.99
C GLN A 145 4.77 26.18 4.23
N VAL A 146 4.38 25.35 5.20
CA VAL A 146 5.06 24.09 5.48
C VAL A 146 4.90 23.11 4.32
N LEU A 147 3.72 23.02 3.69
CA LEU A 147 3.48 22.19 2.51
C LEU A 147 4.34 22.62 1.31
N GLN A 148 4.47 23.93 1.06
CA GLN A 148 5.34 24.46 0.01
C GLN A 148 6.82 24.15 0.28
N ASN A 149 7.28 24.35 1.52
CA ASN A 149 8.66 24.06 1.93
C ASN A 149 9.01 22.57 1.84
N THR A 150 8.03 21.71 2.10
CA THR A 150 8.21 20.24 2.02
C THR A 150 7.88 19.67 0.65
N LYS A 151 7.43 20.52 -0.31
CA LYS A 151 7.01 20.14 -1.67
C LYS A 151 5.86 19.11 -1.68
N GLN A 152 4.99 19.18 -0.66
CA GLN A 152 3.82 18.31 -0.56
C GLN A 152 2.56 19.06 -1.00
N LYS A 153 1.63 18.33 -1.63
CA LYS A 153 0.39 18.90 -2.16
C LYS A 153 -0.74 18.97 -1.13
N SER A 154 -0.66 18.12 -0.12
CA SER A 154 -1.70 18.01 0.91
C SER A 154 -1.13 17.61 2.26
N LEU A 155 -1.90 17.90 3.32
CA LEU A 155 -1.56 17.49 4.68
C LEU A 155 -1.49 15.97 4.83
N ASP A 156 -2.33 15.21 4.10
CA ASP A 156 -2.31 13.76 4.12
C ASP A 156 -1.03 13.20 3.50
N GLU A 157 -0.52 13.83 2.45
CA GLU A 157 0.76 13.47 1.83
C GLU A 157 1.92 13.74 2.79
N LEU A 158 1.91 14.90 3.48
CA LEU A 158 2.88 15.22 4.52
C LEU A 158 2.84 14.20 5.67
N CYS A 159 1.64 13.84 6.14
CA CYS A 159 1.47 12.82 7.17
C CYS A 159 1.97 11.45 6.67
N SER A 160 1.73 11.10 5.40
CA SER A 160 2.27 9.86 4.82
C SER A 160 3.79 9.82 4.85
N GLU A 161 4.46 10.91 4.49
CA GLU A 161 5.91 11.03 4.52
C GLU A 161 6.48 10.93 5.95
N ILE A 162 5.78 11.50 6.93
CA ILE A 162 6.12 11.34 8.35
C ILE A 162 5.94 9.89 8.80
N GLY A 163 4.84 9.25 8.40
CA GLY A 163 4.54 7.86 8.74
C GLY A 163 5.51 6.86 8.11
N LEU A 164 6.05 7.17 6.92
CA LEU A 164 7.10 6.40 6.26
C LEU A 164 8.50 6.67 6.81
N GLY A 165 8.66 7.69 7.70
CA GLY A 165 9.94 8.07 8.27
C GLY A 165 10.82 8.95 7.36
N ASN A 166 10.29 9.40 6.23
CA ASN A 166 11.01 10.30 5.30
C ASN A 166 11.12 11.73 5.86
N GLN A 167 10.22 12.10 6.78
CA GLN A 167 10.24 13.37 7.49
C GLN A 167 10.09 13.17 8.99
N LEU A 168 10.82 13.98 9.78
CA LEU A 168 10.75 13.94 11.23
C LEU A 168 9.54 14.75 11.72
N ALA A 169 8.63 14.11 12.45
CA ALA A 169 7.45 14.76 13.02
C ALA A 169 7.80 16.01 13.87
N ILE A 170 8.88 15.93 14.65
CA ILE A 170 9.35 17.04 15.50
C ILE A 170 9.79 18.24 14.66
N ALA A 171 10.49 18.02 13.54
CA ALA A 171 10.93 19.11 12.66
C ALA A 171 9.74 19.80 11.98
N VAL A 172 8.75 19.01 11.55
CA VAL A 172 7.50 19.55 10.97
C VAL A 172 6.69 20.30 12.02
N ALA A 173 6.55 19.75 13.24
CA ALA A 173 5.84 20.40 14.33
C ALA A 173 6.45 21.76 14.69
N ARG A 174 7.76 21.89 14.80
CA ARG A 174 8.46 23.15 15.06
C ARG A 174 8.20 24.20 13.97
N ARG A 175 8.19 23.77 12.70
CA ARG A 175 7.84 24.67 11.58
C ARG A 175 6.39 25.13 11.66
N LEU A 176 5.46 24.26 12.01
CA LEU A 176 4.06 24.60 12.20
C LEU A 176 3.84 25.56 13.38
N LEU A 177 4.63 25.43 14.46
CA LEU A 177 4.59 26.32 15.63
C LEU A 177 5.34 27.65 15.40
N GLY A 178 6.11 27.79 14.31
CA GLY A 178 6.87 29.01 13.99
C GLY A 178 8.18 29.15 14.75
N GLU A 179 8.70 28.10 15.35
CA GLU A 179 9.96 28.13 16.10
C GLU A 179 11.20 28.21 15.17
N PHE A 180 11.03 28.05 13.87
CA PHE A 180 12.12 28.12 12.86
C PHE A 180 12.32 29.51 12.23
N ASP A 181 11.38 30.45 12.43
CA ASP A 181 11.49 31.79 11.85
C ASP A 181 12.52 32.68 12.60
N SER A 182 13.07 32.17 13.71
CA SER A 182 14.05 32.90 14.54
C SER A 182 15.51 32.56 14.26
N ASP A 183 15.81 31.47 13.50
CA ASP A 183 17.21 31.04 13.32
C ASP A 183 17.85 31.43 11.97
N GLU A 184 17.09 31.94 10.99
CA GLU A 184 17.67 32.39 9.70
C GLU A 184 18.16 33.85 9.69
N SER A 185 17.88 34.63 10.75
CA SER A 185 18.32 36.04 10.82
C SER A 185 19.58 36.28 11.65
N SER A 186 20.21 35.27 12.25
CA SER A 186 21.38 35.44 13.12
C SER A 186 22.63 34.65 12.72
N SER A 187 22.84 34.38 11.43
CA SER A 187 24.14 33.90 10.97
C SER A 187 24.97 34.97 10.25
N LYS A 188 25.24 36.08 10.95
CA LYS A 188 26.41 36.94 10.70
C LYS A 188 27.07 37.23 12.04
N ASP A 189 28.33 36.74 12.10
CA ASP A 189 29.32 37.10 13.13
C ASP A 189 29.05 36.64 14.56
N ASN A 190 29.64 35.51 14.94
CA ASN A 190 30.42 35.52 16.19
C ASN A 190 31.32 34.26 16.29
N ASN A 191 32.60 34.54 16.19
CA ASN A 191 33.74 33.73 16.62
C ASN A 191 33.74 33.72 18.17
N GLY A 192 32.99 32.85 18.80
CA GLY A 192 32.94 32.66 20.26
C GLY A 192 32.86 31.17 20.64
N PRO A 193 33.41 30.77 21.79
CA PRO A 193 33.56 29.34 22.12
C PRO A 193 32.20 28.66 22.32
N MET A 194 32.03 27.51 21.70
CA MET A 194 30.83 26.65 21.76
C MET A 194 30.26 26.50 23.18
N PRO A 195 28.97 26.80 23.40
CA PRO A 195 28.30 26.35 24.62
C PRO A 195 28.09 24.82 24.56
N LYS A 196 28.51 24.18 25.63
CA LYS A 196 28.28 22.72 25.83
C LYS A 196 26.80 22.44 25.77
N SER A 197 26.35 21.78 24.70
CA SER A 197 24.98 21.31 24.52
C SER A 197 24.60 20.38 25.67
N LYS A 198 23.64 20.79 26.50
CA LYS A 198 22.93 19.86 27.38
C LYS A 198 22.07 18.97 26.49
N ALA A 199 22.50 17.73 26.32
CA ALA A 199 21.69 16.70 25.71
C ALA A 199 20.47 16.43 26.60
N PHE A 200 19.28 16.80 26.11
CA PHE A 200 18.02 16.42 26.73
C PHE A 200 17.72 15.01 26.26
N ILE A 201 17.97 14.02 27.10
CA ILE A 201 17.53 12.65 26.88
C ILE A 201 16.09 12.55 27.38
N ILE A 202 15.12 12.58 26.46
CA ILE A 202 13.74 12.18 26.75
C ILE A 202 13.76 10.66 26.83
N GLY A 203 13.41 10.13 27.99
CA GLY A 203 13.48 8.71 28.29
C GLY A 203 12.70 7.85 27.28
N SER A 204 13.41 6.94 26.63
CA SER A 204 12.87 5.69 26.13
C SER A 204 13.38 4.61 27.07
N GLU A 205 12.46 3.94 27.73
CA GLU A 205 12.75 2.78 28.53
C GLU A 205 13.51 1.73 27.70
N GLY A 206 14.72 1.40 28.10
CA GLY A 206 15.30 0.11 27.81
C GLY A 206 16.42 0.00 26.79
N MET A 207 17.18 1.06 26.42
CA MET A 207 18.47 0.84 25.72
C MET A 207 19.59 1.66 26.33
N LEU A 208 20.46 0.99 27.07
CA LEU A 208 21.76 1.49 27.49
C LEU A 208 22.72 1.52 26.30
N LEU A 209 22.88 2.71 25.68
CA LEU A 209 23.97 2.96 24.73
C LEU A 209 25.23 3.33 25.49
N THR A 210 26.08 2.34 25.74
CA THR A 210 27.46 2.56 26.17
C THR A 210 28.30 2.99 24.98
N ILE A 211 28.64 4.28 24.91
CA ILE A 211 29.65 4.78 23.96
C ILE A 211 31.02 4.33 24.48
N GLY A 212 31.58 3.29 23.87
CA GLY A 212 32.94 2.86 24.13
C GLY A 212 33.93 3.92 23.67
N ARG A 213 34.69 4.48 24.61
CA ARG A 213 35.93 5.21 24.32
C ARG A 213 36.98 4.21 23.84
N CYS A 214 36.95 3.90 22.56
CA CYS A 214 38.05 3.13 21.99
C CYS A 214 38.26 3.55 20.54
N CYS A 215 39.53 3.86 20.26
CA CYS A 215 40.15 4.15 18.98
C CYS A 215 40.44 5.65 18.73
N ARG A 216 41.55 6.07 19.35
CA ARG A 216 42.43 7.03 18.68
C ARG A 216 43.55 6.24 18.00
N PRO A 217 43.89 6.56 16.72
CA PRO A 217 45.20 6.19 16.20
C PRO A 217 46.31 7.04 16.82
#